data_01e99028209ea21eb64fe51a43694297
#
_entry.id   01e99028209ea21eb64fe51a43694297
#
_cell.length_a   1.000
_cell.length_b   1.000
_cell.length_c   1.000
_cell.angle_alpha   90.00
_cell.angle_beta   90.00
_cell.angle_gamma   90.00
#
_symmetry.space_group_name_H-M   'P 1'
#
loop_
_entity.id
_entity.type
_entity.pdbx_description
1 polymer ?
#
loop_
_entity_poly.entity_id
_entity_poly.type
_entity_poly.pdbx_seq_one_letter_code
_entity_poly.pdbx_strand_id
1 'polypeptide(L)'
;MKVVLCTGMSSHTMAINSTKSGPLRLRLLRALCALVVLCLLVVTVPAPTWPDYDSAHQHYSKQEISRAITWYAKQYRLDPALLRAVIKTESDFRQHVVSRKGAVGLMQLTPDTAATLRVTDVHDSIQNIRGGAKQLRHLLNLYHDDLLLALAAYNAGVHRGKGHEVPRIRETRIYVQKVIRNYKAFGGKRYVLAEKKSKLPPQIKSALGASRRSAAA
;
A
#
# COMPACT_ATOMS: atom_id res chain seq x y z
N MET A 1 7.50 52.08 -97.20
CA MET A 1 8.41 51.66 -98.32
C MET A 1 9.52 50.88 -97.73
N LYS A 2 9.64 49.64 -98.25
CA LYS A 2 10.83 48.76 -98.31
C LYS A 2 11.64 48.49 -97.06
N VAL A 3 11.58 47.20 -96.52
CA VAL A 3 12.37 46.06 -97.01
C VAL A 3 13.77 46.11 -96.36
N VAL A 4 14.29 45.13 -95.70
CA VAL A 4 14.69 43.76 -95.93
C VAL A 4 15.76 43.34 -94.90
N LEU A 5 15.61 42.18 -94.32
CA LEU A 5 16.63 41.11 -94.14
C LEU A 5 18.00 41.44 -93.53
N CYS A 6 18.50 40.75 -92.55
CA CYS A 6 19.06 39.41 -92.58
C CYS A 6 19.76 39.00 -91.29
N THR A 7 19.59 37.75 -91.04
CA THR A 7 20.53 36.74 -90.51
C THR A 7 21.46 37.12 -89.36
N GLY A 8 21.31 36.41 -88.26
CA GLY A 8 21.91 35.13 -88.01
C GLY A 8 23.10 35.28 -87.07
N MET A 9 23.08 34.68 -85.97
CA MET A 9 24.15 33.79 -85.47
C MET A 9 23.90 33.35 -84.03
N SER A 10 23.86 32.10 -83.91
CA SER A 10 23.79 31.30 -82.71
C SER A 10 24.92 31.66 -81.73
N SER A 11 24.56 31.90 -80.51
CA SER A 11 25.49 31.86 -79.38
C SER A 11 24.83 31.02 -78.24
N HIS A 12 25.23 29.80 -78.10
CA HIS A 12 24.94 28.94 -76.98
C HIS A 12 25.49 29.57 -75.72
N THR A 13 24.63 30.07 -74.92
CA THR A 13 24.96 30.46 -73.52
C THR A 13 24.56 29.26 -72.64
N MET A 14 25.53 28.58 -72.11
CA MET A 14 25.37 27.55 -71.08
C MET A 14 24.71 28.17 -69.86
N ALA A 15 23.46 27.83 -69.57
CA ALA A 15 22.83 28.16 -68.33
C ALA A 15 23.41 27.25 -67.22
N ILE A 16 24.22 27.83 -66.36
CA ILE A 16 24.68 27.19 -65.13
C ILE A 16 23.47 27.11 -64.19
N ASN A 17 22.94 25.90 -64.03
CA ASN A 17 21.88 25.62 -63.07
C ASN A 17 22.44 25.80 -61.65
N SER A 18 22.29 26.99 -61.07
CA SER A 18 22.50 27.23 -59.67
C SER A 18 21.39 26.55 -58.89
N THR A 19 21.66 25.36 -58.36
CA THR A 19 20.77 24.67 -57.41
C THR A 19 20.61 25.49 -56.14
N LYS A 20 19.52 26.23 -56.07
CA LYS A 20 19.05 26.94 -54.83
C LYS A 20 18.66 25.92 -53.75
N SER A 21 19.61 25.34 -53.07
CA SER A 21 19.38 24.49 -51.90
C SER A 21 19.27 25.25 -50.56
N GLY A 22 19.15 26.60 -50.62
CA GLY A 22 19.13 27.49 -49.46
C GLY A 22 17.87 27.45 -48.57
N PRO A 23 16.64 27.44 -49.10
CA PRO A 23 15.45 27.60 -48.24
C PRO A 23 15.08 26.34 -47.45
N LEU A 24 15.41 25.16 -47.92
CA LEU A 24 15.03 23.90 -47.26
C LEU A 24 15.87 23.63 -46.00
N ARG A 25 17.19 23.83 -46.11
CA ARG A 25 18.11 23.66 -44.95
C ARG A 25 17.79 24.68 -43.81
N LEU A 26 17.48 25.91 -44.18
CA LEU A 26 17.12 26.93 -43.17
C LEU A 26 15.77 26.63 -42.49
N ARG A 27 14.81 26.07 -43.23
CA ARG A 27 13.51 25.63 -42.67
C ARG A 27 13.67 24.43 -41.73
N LEU A 28 14.50 23.43 -42.10
CA LEU A 28 14.84 22.31 -41.26
C LEU A 28 15.57 22.73 -39.98
N LEU A 29 16.52 23.66 -40.07
CA LEU A 29 17.25 24.18 -38.92
C LEU A 29 16.33 24.92 -37.95
N ARG A 30 15.42 25.73 -38.47
CA ARG A 30 14.40 26.44 -37.66
C ARG A 30 13.41 25.45 -36.99
N ALA A 31 12.99 24.40 -37.68
CA ALA A 31 12.13 23.35 -37.13
C ALA A 31 12.85 22.58 -36.02
N LEU A 32 14.15 22.26 -36.21
CA LEU A 32 14.95 21.58 -35.20
C LEU A 32 15.17 22.44 -33.95
N CYS A 33 15.47 23.75 -34.13
CA CYS A 33 15.58 24.68 -33.02
C CYS A 33 14.26 24.83 -32.26
N ALA A 34 13.11 24.89 -32.95
CA ALA A 34 11.81 24.96 -32.31
C ALA A 34 11.49 23.69 -31.48
N LEU A 35 11.85 22.50 -32.00
CA LEU A 35 11.70 21.23 -31.28
C LEU A 35 12.60 21.15 -30.04
N VAL A 36 13.85 21.62 -30.14
CA VAL A 36 14.78 21.65 -29.00
C VAL A 36 14.29 22.64 -27.94
N VAL A 37 13.80 23.82 -28.32
CA VAL A 37 13.21 24.79 -27.38
C VAL A 37 11.95 24.23 -26.72
N LEU A 38 11.10 23.53 -27.47
CA LEU A 38 9.91 22.86 -26.93
C LEU A 38 10.28 21.74 -25.95
N CYS A 39 11.29 20.94 -26.25
CA CYS A 39 11.82 19.93 -25.32
C CYS A 39 12.43 20.56 -24.07
N LEU A 40 13.15 21.67 -24.18
CA LEU A 40 13.70 22.39 -23.03
C LEU A 40 12.60 23.00 -22.14
N LEU A 41 11.51 23.49 -22.74
CA LEU A 41 10.37 23.99 -21.99
C LEU A 41 9.63 22.87 -21.22
N VAL A 42 9.55 21.66 -21.78
CA VAL A 42 8.95 20.51 -21.10
C VAL A 42 9.78 20.04 -19.90
N VAL A 43 11.11 20.16 -19.98
CA VAL A 43 12.02 19.78 -18.89
C VAL A 43 12.00 20.77 -17.72
N THR A 44 11.59 22.04 -17.96
CA THR A 44 11.52 23.07 -16.92
C THR A 44 10.17 23.16 -16.20
N VAL A 45 9.17 22.34 -16.60
CA VAL A 45 7.94 22.23 -15.79
C VAL A 45 8.33 21.54 -14.48
N PRO A 46 8.27 22.25 -13.33
CA PRO A 46 8.50 21.61 -12.04
C PRO A 46 7.53 20.43 -11.94
N ALA A 47 8.05 19.26 -11.60
CA ALA A 47 7.21 18.10 -11.33
C ALA A 47 6.12 18.53 -10.34
N PRO A 48 4.85 18.16 -10.56
CA PRO A 48 3.81 18.49 -9.60
C PRO A 48 4.26 17.95 -8.25
N THR A 49 4.48 18.85 -7.30
CA THR A 49 4.74 18.51 -5.91
C THR A 49 3.43 17.91 -5.38
N TRP A 50 3.31 16.60 -5.42
CA TRP A 50 2.23 15.93 -4.72
C TRP A 50 2.39 16.29 -3.24
N PRO A 51 1.36 16.80 -2.57
CA PRO A 51 1.42 16.98 -1.13
C PRO A 51 1.83 15.66 -0.51
N ASP A 52 2.80 15.71 0.40
CA ASP A 52 3.21 14.52 1.13
C ASP A 52 1.95 13.80 1.62
N TYR A 53 1.81 12.53 1.25
CA TYR A 53 0.65 11.72 1.60
C TYR A 53 0.35 11.80 3.11
N ASP A 54 1.39 11.87 3.93
CA ASP A 54 1.30 12.03 5.38
C ASP A 54 0.73 13.41 5.80
N SER A 55 0.96 14.47 5.01
CA SER A 55 0.45 15.81 5.36
C SER A 55 -1.05 15.99 5.03
N ALA A 56 -1.62 15.12 4.18
CA ALA A 56 -3.03 15.16 3.80
C ALA A 56 -3.95 14.49 4.84
N HIS A 57 -3.41 13.71 5.78
CA HIS A 57 -4.19 12.94 6.76
C HIS A 57 -3.92 13.40 8.19
N GLN A 58 -4.98 13.43 9.00
CA GLN A 58 -4.87 13.81 10.42
C GLN A 58 -3.97 12.83 11.17
N HIS A 59 -2.92 13.36 11.79
CA HIS A 59 -2.01 12.59 12.62
C HIS A 59 -2.41 12.70 14.09
N TYR A 60 -2.70 11.57 14.72
CA TYR A 60 -3.09 11.49 16.13
C TYR A 60 -1.87 11.27 17.04
N SER A 61 -1.88 11.86 18.21
CA SER A 61 -0.86 11.61 19.23
C SER A 61 -0.90 10.17 19.75
N LYS A 62 0.21 9.69 20.31
CA LYS A 62 0.26 8.36 20.95
C LYS A 62 -0.80 8.18 22.04
N GLN A 63 -1.15 9.25 22.72
CA GLN A 63 -2.17 9.23 23.78
C GLN A 63 -3.58 9.06 23.20
N GLU A 64 -3.93 9.76 22.11
CA GLU A 64 -5.21 9.61 21.43
C GLU A 64 -5.37 8.20 20.86
N ILE A 65 -4.35 7.67 20.20
CA ILE A 65 -4.34 6.28 19.71
C ILE A 65 -4.53 5.30 20.89
N SER A 66 -3.85 5.51 22.02
CA SER A 66 -3.99 4.66 23.20
C SER A 66 -5.39 4.71 23.80
N ARG A 67 -6.02 5.90 23.84
CA ARG A 67 -7.40 6.06 24.28
C ARG A 67 -8.37 5.37 23.34
N ALA A 68 -8.20 5.53 22.02
CA ALA A 68 -9.03 4.87 21.02
C ALA A 68 -8.94 3.34 21.12
N ILE A 69 -7.74 2.79 21.27
CA ILE A 69 -7.53 1.35 21.48
C ILE A 69 -8.31 0.87 22.71
N THR A 70 -8.17 1.56 23.83
CA THR A 70 -8.85 1.17 25.10
C THR A 70 -10.36 1.27 24.95
N TRP A 71 -10.85 2.34 24.33
CA TRP A 71 -12.27 2.55 24.09
C TRP A 71 -12.88 1.48 23.20
N TYR A 72 -12.31 1.23 22.00
CA TYR A 72 -12.84 0.24 21.07
C TYR A 72 -12.66 -1.20 21.56
N ALA A 73 -11.58 -1.49 22.28
CA ALA A 73 -11.45 -2.78 22.95
C ALA A 73 -12.63 -3.03 23.91
N LYS A 74 -13.00 -2.04 24.72
CA LYS A 74 -14.17 -2.13 25.62
C LYS A 74 -15.47 -2.31 24.82
N GLN A 75 -15.70 -1.48 23.78
CA GLN A 75 -16.92 -1.54 22.95
C GLN A 75 -17.12 -2.90 22.29
N TYR A 76 -16.04 -3.49 21.79
CA TYR A 76 -16.08 -4.79 21.11
C TYR A 76 -15.73 -5.98 22.02
N ARG A 77 -15.70 -5.77 23.35
CA ARG A 77 -15.38 -6.82 24.34
C ARG A 77 -14.09 -7.57 24.04
N LEU A 78 -13.08 -6.83 23.59
CA LEU A 78 -11.72 -7.33 23.35
C LEU A 78 -10.81 -7.01 24.54
N ASP A 79 -9.71 -7.75 24.64
CA ASP A 79 -8.60 -7.36 25.52
C ASP A 79 -7.82 -6.19 24.85
N PRO A 80 -7.64 -5.03 25.51
CA PRO A 80 -6.83 -3.94 24.98
C PRO A 80 -5.41 -4.36 24.59
N ALA A 81 -4.82 -5.31 25.31
CA ALA A 81 -3.50 -5.85 24.99
C ALA A 81 -3.52 -6.62 23.64
N LEU A 82 -4.63 -7.30 23.34
CA LEU A 82 -4.78 -7.98 22.05
C LEU A 82 -4.87 -6.98 20.89
N LEU A 83 -5.66 -5.91 21.05
CA LEU A 83 -5.80 -4.90 20.02
C LEU A 83 -4.47 -4.17 19.78
N ARG A 84 -3.71 -3.86 20.84
CA ARG A 84 -2.33 -3.34 20.72
C ARG A 84 -1.39 -4.31 20.00
N ALA A 85 -1.51 -5.60 20.27
CA ALA A 85 -0.66 -6.63 19.67
C ALA A 85 -0.90 -6.78 18.17
N VAL A 86 -2.15 -6.70 17.74
CA VAL A 86 -2.53 -6.70 16.32
C VAL A 86 -1.96 -5.44 15.66
N ILE A 87 -2.21 -4.25 16.17
CA ILE A 87 -1.69 -2.96 15.64
C ILE A 87 -0.14 -3.00 15.54
N LYS A 88 0.54 -3.47 16.60
CA LYS A 88 2.01 -3.62 16.58
C LYS A 88 2.48 -4.55 15.46
N THR A 89 1.74 -5.60 15.18
CA THR A 89 2.12 -6.58 14.16
C THR A 89 1.82 -6.08 12.76
N GLU A 90 0.70 -5.37 12.56
CA GLU A 90 0.23 -4.87 11.26
C GLU A 90 1.03 -3.66 10.77
N SER A 91 1.23 -2.68 11.62
CA SER A 91 1.78 -1.37 11.22
C SER A 91 2.97 -0.89 12.05
N ASP A 92 3.28 -1.56 13.15
CA ASP A 92 4.19 -1.03 14.16
C ASP A 92 3.77 0.36 14.69
N PHE A 93 2.45 0.58 14.85
CA PHE A 93 1.82 1.85 15.21
C PHE A 93 2.03 2.98 14.18
N ARG A 94 2.44 2.69 12.96
CA ARG A 94 2.53 3.69 11.88
C ARG A 94 1.14 3.95 11.31
N GLN A 95 0.67 5.20 11.43
CA GLN A 95 -0.74 5.56 11.19
C GLN A 95 -1.16 5.48 9.73
N HIS A 96 -0.27 5.87 8.80
CA HIS A 96 -0.63 6.06 7.38
C HIS A 96 0.06 5.06 6.45
N VAL A 97 0.57 3.95 7.00
CA VAL A 97 1.25 2.94 6.18
C VAL A 97 0.28 2.24 5.24
N VAL A 98 0.69 2.11 3.98
CA VAL A 98 -0.03 1.36 2.95
C VAL A 98 0.84 0.19 2.52
N SER A 99 0.27 -1.02 2.55
CA SER A 99 0.97 -2.23 2.11
C SER A 99 0.96 -2.37 0.58
N ARG A 100 1.83 -3.22 0.03
CA ARG A 100 1.83 -3.56 -1.41
C ARG A 100 0.49 -4.15 -1.89
N LYS A 101 -0.32 -4.69 -1.00
CA LYS A 101 -1.65 -5.26 -1.29
C LYS A 101 -2.78 -4.24 -1.08
N GLY A 102 -2.46 -2.96 -0.85
CA GLY A 102 -3.43 -1.89 -0.63
C GLY A 102 -4.10 -1.90 0.75
N ALA A 103 -3.57 -2.65 1.72
CA ALA A 103 -4.06 -2.57 3.10
C ALA A 103 -3.50 -1.30 3.77
N VAL A 104 -4.34 -0.61 4.54
CA VAL A 104 -4.10 0.76 5.02
C VAL A 104 -4.17 0.86 6.54
N GLY A 105 -3.29 1.68 7.10
CA GLY A 105 -3.38 2.22 8.45
C GLY A 105 -2.95 1.27 9.56
N LEU A 106 -3.29 1.63 10.78
CA LEU A 106 -2.86 0.95 12.02
C LEU A 106 -3.20 -0.53 12.06
N MET A 107 -4.36 -0.91 11.54
CA MET A 107 -4.86 -2.29 11.54
C MET A 107 -4.88 -2.94 10.15
N GLN A 108 -4.26 -2.29 9.15
CA GLN A 108 -4.07 -2.80 7.80
C GLN A 108 -5.37 -3.32 7.17
N LEU A 109 -6.39 -2.46 7.15
CA LEU A 109 -7.66 -2.79 6.50
C LEU A 109 -7.53 -2.65 4.98
N THR A 110 -7.94 -3.68 4.23
CA THR A 110 -8.10 -3.55 2.78
C THR A 110 -9.34 -2.72 2.45
N PRO A 111 -9.41 -2.05 1.29
CA PRO A 111 -10.58 -1.27 0.88
C PRO A 111 -11.90 -2.05 0.97
N ASP A 112 -11.91 -3.31 0.52
CA ASP A 112 -13.09 -4.18 0.58
C ASP A 112 -13.53 -4.46 2.01
N THR A 113 -12.55 -4.72 2.89
CA THR A 113 -12.81 -4.94 4.32
C THR A 113 -13.33 -3.66 4.97
N ALA A 114 -12.73 -2.50 4.67
CA ALA A 114 -13.16 -1.21 5.17
C ALA A 114 -14.62 -0.90 4.77
N ALA A 115 -14.97 -1.13 3.51
CA ALA A 115 -16.33 -0.96 3.01
C ALA A 115 -17.34 -1.86 3.75
N THR A 116 -17.02 -3.15 3.91
CA THR A 116 -17.85 -4.12 4.66
C THR A 116 -18.07 -3.69 6.11
N LEU A 117 -17.05 -3.10 6.74
CA LEU A 117 -17.10 -2.64 8.12
C LEU A 117 -17.72 -1.25 8.28
N ARG A 118 -18.09 -0.59 7.19
CA ARG A 118 -18.59 0.80 7.15
C ARG A 118 -17.57 1.79 7.72
N VAL A 119 -16.31 1.64 7.31
CA VAL A 119 -15.24 2.61 7.54
C VAL A 119 -15.28 3.58 6.37
N THR A 120 -15.63 4.83 6.61
CA THR A 120 -15.79 5.86 5.57
C THR A 120 -14.46 6.45 5.13
N ASP A 121 -13.50 6.55 6.06
CA ASP A 121 -12.13 6.93 5.79
C ASP A 121 -11.17 5.91 6.43
N VAL A 122 -10.54 5.10 5.59
CA VAL A 122 -9.60 4.06 6.04
C VAL A 122 -8.26 4.65 6.50
N HIS A 123 -7.95 5.89 6.09
CA HIS A 123 -6.74 6.62 6.48
C HIS A 123 -6.89 7.32 7.83
N ASP A 124 -8.13 7.59 8.27
CA ASP A 124 -8.40 8.06 9.63
C ASP A 124 -8.08 6.95 10.64
N SER A 125 -7.06 7.20 11.47
CA SER A 125 -6.56 6.20 12.42
C SER A 125 -7.61 5.73 13.44
N ILE A 126 -8.53 6.59 13.83
CA ILE A 126 -9.57 6.26 14.81
C ILE A 126 -10.62 5.36 14.16
N GLN A 127 -11.05 5.66 12.93
CA GLN A 127 -11.95 4.79 12.18
C GLN A 127 -11.31 3.46 11.83
N ASN A 128 -10.01 3.47 11.51
CA ASN A 128 -9.23 2.27 11.20
C ASN A 128 -9.18 1.33 12.41
N ILE A 129 -8.88 1.86 13.62
CA ILE A 129 -8.92 1.08 14.88
C ILE A 129 -10.33 0.54 15.13
N ARG A 130 -11.38 1.35 14.94
CA ARG A 130 -12.77 0.92 15.10
C ARG A 130 -13.09 -0.25 14.17
N GLY A 131 -12.77 -0.12 12.89
CA GLY A 131 -13.02 -1.14 11.88
C GLY A 131 -12.29 -2.44 12.19
N GLY A 132 -10.99 -2.36 12.48
CA GLY A 132 -10.18 -3.53 12.80
C GLY A 132 -10.62 -4.23 14.09
N ALA A 133 -11.00 -3.48 15.13
CA ALA A 133 -11.57 -4.04 16.35
C ALA A 133 -12.90 -4.78 16.09
N LYS A 134 -13.78 -4.19 15.27
CA LYS A 134 -15.03 -4.83 14.83
C LYS A 134 -14.76 -6.13 14.07
N GLN A 135 -13.81 -6.12 13.13
CA GLN A 135 -13.39 -7.30 12.37
C GLN A 135 -12.85 -8.40 13.29
N LEU A 136 -11.94 -8.03 14.19
CA LEU A 136 -11.36 -9.00 15.14
C LEU A 136 -12.42 -9.64 16.04
N ARG A 137 -13.40 -8.87 16.53
CA ARG A 137 -14.53 -9.40 17.31
C ARG A 137 -15.41 -10.32 16.48
N HIS A 138 -15.71 -9.94 15.25
CA HIS A 138 -16.47 -10.80 14.33
C HIS A 138 -15.79 -12.16 14.16
N LEU A 139 -14.47 -12.18 13.91
CA LEU A 139 -13.72 -13.41 13.74
C LEU A 139 -13.66 -14.24 15.02
N LEU A 140 -13.48 -13.61 16.19
CA LEU A 140 -13.54 -14.31 17.47
C LEU A 140 -14.91 -14.95 17.70
N ASN A 141 -16.01 -14.30 17.34
CA ASN A 141 -17.33 -14.89 17.40
C ASN A 141 -17.49 -16.05 16.42
N LEU A 142 -17.01 -15.91 15.19
CA LEU A 142 -17.07 -16.95 14.16
C LEU A 142 -16.32 -18.21 14.59
N TYR A 143 -15.19 -18.05 15.27
CA TYR A 143 -14.34 -19.15 15.73
C TYR A 143 -14.48 -19.47 17.22
N HIS A 144 -15.62 -19.13 17.83
CA HIS A 144 -15.96 -19.49 19.23
C HIS A 144 -14.86 -19.10 20.24
N ASP A 145 -14.33 -17.88 20.11
CA ASP A 145 -13.22 -17.32 20.89
C ASP A 145 -11.90 -18.10 20.78
N ASP A 146 -11.74 -18.95 19.75
CA ASP A 146 -10.42 -19.48 19.39
C ASP A 146 -9.56 -18.38 18.78
N LEU A 147 -8.67 -17.83 19.63
CA LEU A 147 -7.81 -16.71 19.25
C LEU A 147 -6.90 -17.04 18.06
N LEU A 148 -6.40 -18.26 17.98
CA LEU A 148 -5.43 -18.63 16.96
C LEU A 148 -6.09 -18.72 15.58
N LEU A 149 -7.29 -19.30 15.53
CA LEU A 149 -8.09 -19.34 14.30
C LEU A 149 -8.55 -17.94 13.88
N ALA A 150 -9.01 -17.12 14.84
CA ALA A 150 -9.43 -15.75 14.56
C ALA A 150 -8.28 -14.91 13.99
N LEU A 151 -7.08 -14.99 14.56
CA LEU A 151 -5.88 -14.29 14.05
C LEU A 151 -5.44 -14.79 12.68
N ALA A 152 -5.52 -16.10 12.46
CA ALA A 152 -5.20 -16.68 11.17
C ALA A 152 -6.16 -16.19 10.08
N ALA A 153 -7.46 -16.12 10.39
CA ALA A 153 -8.48 -15.61 9.48
C ALA A 153 -8.36 -14.09 9.28
N TYR A 154 -7.92 -13.35 10.30
CA TYR A 154 -7.64 -11.90 10.17
C TYR A 154 -6.58 -11.64 9.09
N ASN A 155 -5.49 -12.40 9.12
CA ASN A 155 -4.38 -12.24 8.17
C ASN A 155 -4.66 -12.85 6.79
N ALA A 156 -5.23 -14.06 6.74
CA ALA A 156 -5.38 -14.82 5.50
C ALA A 156 -6.74 -14.60 4.79
N GLY A 157 -7.72 -14.03 5.48
CA GLY A 157 -9.12 -13.95 5.06
C GLY A 157 -9.89 -15.24 5.40
N VAL A 158 -11.18 -15.12 5.66
CA VAL A 158 -12.08 -16.19 6.07
C VAL A 158 -12.15 -17.33 5.04
N HIS A 159 -12.07 -16.98 3.74
CA HIS A 159 -12.22 -17.94 2.64
C HIS A 159 -11.00 -18.86 2.42
N ARG A 160 -9.85 -18.58 3.04
CA ARG A 160 -8.65 -19.41 2.88
C ARG A 160 -8.50 -20.51 3.93
N GLY A 161 -9.30 -20.47 4.99
CA GLY A 161 -9.39 -21.54 5.98
C GLY A 161 -10.50 -22.52 5.59
N LYS A 162 -10.17 -23.69 5.08
CA LYS A 162 -11.14 -24.79 4.95
C LYS A 162 -11.43 -25.34 6.35
N GLY A 163 -12.57 -24.92 6.94
CA GLY A 163 -13.01 -25.44 8.25
C GLY A 163 -12.29 -24.78 9.44
N HIS A 164 -12.17 -25.54 10.54
CA HIS A 164 -11.63 -25.08 11.83
C HIS A 164 -10.10 -25.21 11.97
N GLU A 165 -9.34 -25.07 10.87
CA GLU A 165 -7.88 -25.18 10.90
C GLU A 165 -7.18 -23.91 10.47
N VAL A 166 -6.09 -23.56 11.17
CA VAL A 166 -5.19 -22.48 10.73
C VAL A 166 -4.57 -22.89 9.39
N PRO A 167 -4.68 -22.03 8.35
CA PRO A 167 -4.09 -22.33 7.06
C PRO A 167 -2.61 -22.69 7.18
N ARG A 168 -2.15 -23.71 6.44
CA ARG A 168 -0.73 -24.12 6.41
C ARG A 168 0.17 -23.11 5.67
N ILE A 169 -0.26 -21.88 5.52
CA ILE A 169 0.46 -20.78 4.89
C ILE A 169 1.53 -20.28 5.85
N ARG A 170 2.79 -20.33 5.44
CA ARG A 170 3.92 -19.91 6.28
C ARG A 170 3.77 -18.48 6.80
N GLU A 171 3.32 -17.55 5.94
CA GLU A 171 3.08 -16.14 6.29
C GLU A 171 2.08 -16.03 7.46
N THR A 172 0.94 -16.69 7.35
CA THR A 172 -0.11 -16.66 8.37
C THR A 172 0.37 -17.23 9.70
N ARG A 173 1.14 -18.32 9.69
CA ARG A 173 1.71 -18.89 10.92
C ARG A 173 2.67 -17.93 11.62
N ILE A 174 3.55 -17.27 10.86
CA ILE A 174 4.46 -16.26 11.38
C ILE A 174 3.69 -15.06 11.96
N TYR A 175 2.63 -14.64 11.27
CA TYR A 175 1.76 -13.58 11.74
C TYR A 175 1.14 -13.91 13.10
N VAL A 176 0.49 -15.06 13.23
CA VAL A 176 -0.13 -15.52 14.48
C VAL A 176 0.89 -15.55 15.61
N GLN A 177 2.09 -16.10 15.37
CA GLN A 177 3.18 -16.14 16.37
C GLN A 177 3.61 -14.73 16.80
N LYS A 178 3.73 -13.78 15.87
CA LYS A 178 4.07 -12.38 16.18
C LYS A 178 3.01 -11.73 17.06
N VAL A 179 1.72 -11.87 16.70
CA VAL A 179 0.64 -11.30 17.49
C VAL A 179 0.61 -11.89 18.90
N ILE A 180 0.74 -13.21 19.04
CA ILE A 180 0.75 -13.86 20.35
C ILE A 180 1.93 -13.41 21.22
N ARG A 181 3.12 -13.25 20.63
CA ARG A 181 4.28 -12.70 21.33
C ARG A 181 4.04 -11.28 21.82
N ASN A 182 3.53 -10.40 20.94
CA ASN A 182 3.19 -9.03 21.28
C ASN A 182 2.07 -8.97 22.33
N TYR A 183 1.06 -9.84 22.23
CA TYR A 183 -0.02 -9.92 23.20
C TYR A 183 0.49 -10.22 24.62
N LYS A 184 1.40 -11.19 24.74
CA LYS A 184 2.06 -11.50 26.02
C LYS A 184 2.91 -10.34 26.52
N ALA A 185 3.67 -9.68 25.63
CA ALA A 185 4.50 -8.52 25.98
C ALA A 185 3.67 -7.33 26.49
N PHE A 186 2.44 -7.15 25.99
CA PHE A 186 1.49 -6.14 26.48
C PHE A 186 0.68 -6.60 27.71
N GLY A 187 1.04 -7.71 28.34
CA GLY A 187 0.40 -8.20 29.57
C GLY A 187 -0.96 -8.86 29.36
N GLY A 188 -1.26 -9.31 28.15
CA GLY A 188 -2.53 -9.96 27.83
C GLY A 188 -2.73 -11.28 28.57
N LYS A 189 -3.91 -11.42 29.24
CA LYS A 189 -4.24 -12.59 30.06
C LYS A 189 -5.59 -13.23 29.71
N ARG A 190 -6.50 -12.46 29.05
CA ARG A 190 -7.91 -12.84 28.88
C ARG A 190 -8.10 -14.11 28.04
N TYR A 191 -7.34 -14.25 26.95
CA TYR A 191 -7.45 -15.39 26.09
C TYR A 191 -6.50 -16.46 26.58
N VAL A 192 -7.03 -17.44 27.27
CA VAL A 192 -6.28 -18.66 27.61
C VAL A 192 -5.96 -19.34 26.28
N LEU A 193 -4.70 -19.38 25.94
CA LEU A 193 -4.22 -20.15 24.79
C LEU A 193 -4.46 -21.61 25.13
N ALA A 194 -5.60 -22.12 24.67
CA ALA A 194 -5.98 -23.50 24.90
C ALA A 194 -5.05 -24.42 24.06
N GLU A 195 -3.81 -24.62 24.55
CA GLU A 195 -2.84 -25.55 23.97
C GLU A 195 -3.42 -26.97 23.82
N LYS A 196 -4.44 -27.30 24.62
CA LYS A 196 -5.06 -28.66 24.67
C LYS A 196 -6.19 -28.88 23.67
N LYS A 197 -6.81 -27.82 23.10
CA LYS A 197 -7.99 -27.98 22.22
C LYS A 197 -7.74 -27.56 20.76
N SER A 198 -6.68 -26.81 20.46
CA SER A 198 -6.46 -26.40 19.09
C SER A 198 -5.81 -27.53 18.29
N LYS A 199 -6.39 -27.83 17.15
CA LYS A 199 -5.79 -28.69 16.10
C LYS A 199 -4.62 -27.96 15.41
N LEU A 200 -3.82 -27.15 16.17
CA LEU A 200 -2.69 -26.42 15.61
C LEU A 200 -1.62 -27.37 15.08
N PRO A 201 -1.01 -27.05 13.95
CA PRO A 201 0.16 -27.74 13.48
C PRO A 201 1.26 -27.80 14.55
N PRO A 202 2.01 -28.92 14.68
CA PRO A 202 3.03 -29.10 15.72
C PRO A 202 4.06 -27.96 15.81
N GLN A 203 4.39 -27.33 14.67
CA GLN A 203 5.36 -26.23 14.60
C GLN A 203 4.89 -24.96 15.34
N ILE A 204 3.58 -24.70 15.39
CA ILE A 204 3.04 -23.56 16.17
C ILE A 204 3.03 -23.91 17.66
N LYS A 205 2.71 -25.15 18.01
CA LYS A 205 2.73 -25.62 19.41
C LYS A 205 4.14 -25.55 20.01
N SER A 206 5.18 -25.97 19.26
CA SER A 206 6.56 -25.93 19.72
C SER A 206 7.09 -24.49 19.93
N ALA A 207 6.74 -23.56 19.05
CA ALA A 207 7.12 -22.15 19.19
C ALA A 207 6.45 -21.47 20.39
N LEU A 208 5.21 -21.84 20.73
CA LEU A 208 4.52 -21.37 21.95
C LEU A 208 5.14 -21.96 23.22
N GLY A 209 5.61 -23.21 23.17
CA GLY A 209 6.31 -23.88 24.27
C GLY A 209 7.72 -23.35 24.53
N ALA A 210 8.47 -22.99 23.50
CA ALA A 210 9.83 -22.42 23.62
C ALA A 210 9.83 -21.06 24.33
N SER A 211 8.79 -20.23 24.09
CA SER A 211 8.63 -18.93 24.77
C SER A 211 8.42 -19.03 26.29
N ARG A 212 8.00 -20.21 26.82
CA ARG A 212 7.84 -20.43 28.26
C ARG A 212 9.17 -20.71 28.98
N ARG A 213 10.12 -21.33 28.28
CA ARG A 213 11.45 -21.69 28.89
C ARG A 213 12.37 -20.49 29.01
N SER A 214 12.26 -19.51 28.07
CA SER A 214 13.06 -18.28 28.11
C SER A 214 12.58 -17.24 29.13
N ALA A 215 11.37 -17.36 29.67
CA ALA A 215 10.83 -16.47 30.68
C ALA A 215 10.99 -17.01 32.13
N ALA A 216 11.55 -18.21 32.28
CA ALA A 216 11.79 -18.86 33.59
C ALA A 216 13.30 -19.01 33.92
N ALA A 217 14.17 -18.48 33.06
CA ALA A 217 15.63 -18.33 33.26
C ALA A 217 15.98 -16.84 33.36
#